data_0c5458436e00354d04d0a9ddb7f1d382
#
_entry.id   0c5458436e00354d04d0a9ddb7f1d382
#
_cell.length_a   1.000
_cell.length_b   1.000
_cell.length_c   1.000
_cell.angle_alpha   90.00
_cell.angle_beta   90.00
_cell.angle_gamma   90.00
#
_symmetry.space_group_name_H-M   'P 1'
#
loop_
_entity.id
_entity.type
_entity.pdbx_description
1 polymer ?
#
loop_
_entity_poly.entity_id
_entity_poly.type
_entity_poly.pdbx_seq_one_letter_code
_entity_poly.pdbx_strand_id
1 'polypeptide(L)'
;MSAAATPADVLAGTARWCVVEGDALATLAALLPQSLDAIITDPPYASTGDAASIMKTDDGAVSVPREMQFYEAWVREHLGAWKRVLKPTGAVWMTIDWRGAMCVDQATSRLGLRTPVVGVWNRGGLGMGHLLRKTYECFVVIPMAGFKRRRMDEPDVWSVPWTPANRDSEHAAQKPVDLLRRAVALITSPDDLIFDPFAGSGTTGCAAILDGRRFIGAEREGHFAAIARARCAAAETGADWRAPASQPSLFAAVGS
;
A
#
# COMPACT_ATOMS: atom_id res chain seq x y z
N MET A 1 -29.30 -3.88 3.10
CA MET A 1 -27.89 -3.59 2.73
C MET A 1 -27.09 -4.84 3.02
N SER A 2 -26.37 -5.42 2.04
CA SER A 2 -25.48 -6.56 2.27
C SER A 2 -24.36 -6.12 3.23
N ALA A 3 -24.00 -6.97 4.18
CA ALA A 3 -22.86 -6.68 5.06
C ALA A 3 -21.60 -6.52 4.21
N ALA A 4 -20.70 -5.60 4.61
CA ALA A 4 -19.42 -5.44 3.94
C ALA A 4 -18.60 -6.72 4.06
N ALA A 5 -17.92 -7.11 2.98
CA ALA A 5 -17.06 -8.28 2.97
C ALA A 5 -15.93 -8.16 4.01
N THR A 6 -15.58 -9.27 4.61
CA THR A 6 -14.54 -9.39 5.64
C THR A 6 -13.28 -10.07 5.08
N PRO A 7 -12.13 -9.97 5.78
CA PRO A 7 -10.95 -10.75 5.42
C PRO A 7 -11.21 -12.26 5.33
N ALA A 8 -12.10 -12.80 6.18
CA ALA A 8 -12.48 -14.20 6.14
C ALA A 8 -13.21 -14.57 4.84
N ASP A 9 -14.08 -13.70 4.34
CA ASP A 9 -14.79 -13.90 3.07
C ASP A 9 -13.81 -13.90 1.89
N VAL A 10 -12.82 -13.00 1.91
CA VAL A 10 -11.79 -12.95 0.86
C VAL A 10 -10.90 -14.19 0.92
N LEU A 11 -10.49 -14.63 2.11
CA LEU A 11 -9.71 -15.86 2.27
C LEU A 11 -10.48 -17.10 1.80
N ALA A 12 -11.78 -17.17 2.10
CA ALA A 12 -12.65 -18.25 1.66
C ALA A 12 -12.99 -18.19 0.14
N GLY A 13 -12.67 -17.08 -0.54
CA GLY A 13 -12.99 -16.88 -1.96
C GLY A 13 -14.44 -16.51 -2.23
N THR A 14 -15.24 -16.20 -1.22
CA THR A 14 -16.63 -15.73 -1.34
C THR A 14 -16.73 -14.24 -1.65
N ALA A 15 -15.65 -13.49 -1.43
CA ALA A 15 -15.48 -12.11 -1.87
C ALA A 15 -14.10 -11.93 -2.55
N ARG A 16 -14.02 -11.00 -3.50
CA ARG A 16 -12.76 -10.69 -4.18
C ARG A 16 -11.88 -9.72 -3.39
N TRP A 17 -12.50 -8.84 -2.63
CA TRP A 17 -11.77 -7.81 -1.88
C TRP A 17 -12.52 -7.37 -0.63
N CYS A 18 -11.77 -6.81 0.31
CA CYS A 18 -12.32 -6.01 1.41
C CYS A 18 -11.33 -4.92 1.83
N VAL A 19 -11.85 -3.88 2.48
CA VAL A 19 -11.04 -2.85 3.18
C VAL A 19 -11.52 -2.77 4.62
N VAL A 20 -10.61 -3.11 5.54
CA VAL A 20 -10.83 -3.04 6.99
C VAL A 20 -10.48 -1.65 7.47
N GLU A 21 -11.39 -1.03 8.22
CA GLU A 21 -11.08 0.18 8.98
C GLU A 21 -10.44 -0.23 10.30
N GLY A 22 -9.16 0.09 10.48
CA GLY A 22 -8.45 -0.27 11.68
C GLY A 22 -6.93 -0.35 11.52
N ASP A 23 -6.30 -0.79 12.59
CA ASP A 23 -4.85 -0.94 12.65
C ASP A 23 -4.37 -2.13 11.79
N ALA A 24 -3.27 -1.90 11.06
CA ALA A 24 -2.70 -2.90 10.17
C ALA A 24 -2.17 -4.15 10.89
N LEU A 25 -1.51 -3.98 12.03
CA LEU A 25 -0.96 -5.10 12.79
C LEU A 25 -2.07 -5.92 13.44
N ALA A 26 -3.13 -5.27 13.91
CA ALA A 26 -4.32 -5.95 14.44
C ALA A 26 -5.02 -6.76 13.33
N THR A 27 -5.18 -6.18 12.14
CA THR A 27 -5.73 -6.90 10.98
C THR A 27 -4.86 -8.10 10.61
N LEU A 28 -3.53 -7.92 10.54
CA LEU A 28 -2.59 -9.01 10.26
C LEU A 28 -2.62 -10.12 11.31
N ALA A 29 -2.78 -9.77 12.59
CA ALA A 29 -2.83 -10.75 13.68
C ALA A 29 -4.01 -11.73 13.50
N ALA A 30 -5.11 -11.27 12.91
CA ALA A 30 -6.29 -12.09 12.62
C ALA A 30 -6.14 -13.00 11.38
N LEU A 31 -5.14 -12.74 10.52
CA LEU A 31 -4.90 -13.56 9.33
C LEU A 31 -4.11 -14.82 9.67
N LEU A 32 -4.43 -15.90 8.95
CA LEU A 32 -3.71 -17.17 9.09
C LEU A 32 -2.26 -17.04 8.61
N PRO A 33 -1.30 -17.74 9.21
CA PRO A 33 0.05 -17.82 8.68
C PRO A 33 0.05 -18.32 7.22
N GLN A 34 0.94 -17.79 6.41
CA GLN A 34 1.15 -18.23 5.02
C GLN A 34 -0.13 -18.19 4.16
N SER A 35 -1.02 -17.22 4.41
CA SER A 35 -2.27 -17.04 3.67
C SER A 35 -2.18 -16.05 2.51
N LEU A 36 -1.19 -15.15 2.52
CA LEU A 36 -1.04 -14.09 1.54
C LEU A 36 0.04 -14.43 0.48
N ASP A 37 -0.23 -14.05 -0.76
CA ASP A 37 0.72 -14.19 -1.87
C ASP A 37 1.67 -12.99 -1.96
N ALA A 38 1.17 -11.78 -1.68
CA ALA A 38 1.98 -10.57 -1.69
C ALA A 38 1.53 -9.53 -0.67
N ILE A 39 2.47 -8.67 -0.29
CA ILE A 39 2.20 -7.37 0.33
C ILE A 39 2.68 -6.31 -0.65
N ILE A 40 1.76 -5.39 -1.04
CA ILE A 40 2.06 -4.25 -1.91
C ILE A 40 1.54 -3.01 -1.20
N THR A 41 2.44 -2.05 -0.89
CA THR A 41 2.09 -0.97 0.03
C THR A 41 2.93 0.30 -0.15
N ASP A 42 2.41 1.40 0.36
CA ASP A 42 3.07 2.70 0.47
C ASP A 42 3.10 3.14 1.95
N PRO A 43 4.06 2.66 2.75
CA PRO A 43 4.13 2.96 4.17
C PRO A 43 4.59 4.40 4.42
N PRO A 44 4.38 4.96 5.62
CA PRO A 44 4.98 6.23 6.03
C PRO A 44 6.49 6.22 5.87
N TYR A 45 7.09 7.32 5.36
CA TYR A 45 8.52 7.40 5.08
C TYR A 45 9.35 7.96 6.24
N ALA A 46 10.60 7.50 6.36
CA ALA A 46 11.54 7.96 7.37
C ALA A 46 11.91 9.45 7.25
N SER A 47 11.91 10.01 6.03
CA SER A 47 12.38 11.38 5.75
C SER A 47 11.29 12.41 5.63
N THR A 48 10.02 12.09 5.85
CA THR A 48 8.94 13.08 5.88
C THR A 48 9.06 13.95 7.13
N GLY A 49 10.12 14.76 7.17
CA GLY A 49 10.56 15.54 8.32
C GLY A 49 9.69 16.74 8.68
N ASP A 50 8.62 17.02 7.93
CA ASP A 50 7.69 18.09 8.22
C ASP A 50 6.45 17.57 8.94
N ALA A 51 5.78 18.47 9.65
CA ALA A 51 4.59 18.20 10.46
C ALA A 51 3.46 17.43 9.74
N ALA A 52 3.51 17.33 8.42
CA ALA A 52 2.60 16.54 7.60
C ALA A 52 2.73 15.02 7.79
N SER A 53 3.83 14.54 8.39
CA SER A 53 4.00 13.11 8.69
C SER A 53 3.43 12.69 10.06
N ILE A 54 2.85 13.63 10.78
CA ILE A 54 2.08 13.33 11.98
C ILE A 54 0.69 12.96 11.50
N MET A 55 0.39 11.69 11.45
CA MET A 55 -1.00 11.24 11.31
C MET A 55 -1.72 11.66 12.60
N LYS A 56 -2.53 12.71 12.50
CA LYS A 56 -3.48 13.04 13.56
C LYS A 56 -4.62 12.04 13.45
N THR A 57 -4.77 11.22 14.46
CA THR A 57 -5.97 10.42 14.68
C THR A 57 -6.83 11.13 15.74
N ASP A 58 -8.09 10.77 15.85
CA ASP A 58 -8.98 11.29 16.90
C ASP A 58 -8.44 11.01 18.31
N ASP A 59 -7.56 10.03 18.45
CA ASP A 59 -6.92 9.57 19.70
C ASP A 59 -5.53 10.21 19.94
N GLY A 60 -5.07 11.10 19.08
CA GLY A 60 -3.76 11.75 19.17
C GLY A 60 -2.84 11.48 17.97
N ALA A 61 -1.69 12.12 17.96
CA ALA A 61 -0.72 11.98 16.89
C ALA A 61 0.02 10.65 16.98
N VAL A 62 -0.12 9.80 15.97
CA VAL A 62 0.78 8.65 15.75
C VAL A 62 1.91 9.11 14.86
N SER A 63 3.06 9.36 15.44
CA SER A 63 4.27 9.67 14.68
C SER A 63 5.02 8.38 14.36
N VAL A 64 5.32 8.15 13.07
CA VAL A 64 6.42 7.25 12.72
C VAL A 64 7.68 7.88 13.30
N PRO A 65 8.49 7.12 14.05
CA PRO A 65 9.68 7.67 14.67
C PRO A 65 10.59 8.36 13.65
N ARG A 66 10.94 9.62 13.89
CA ARG A 66 11.77 10.42 12.98
C ARG A 66 13.23 10.01 12.96
N GLU A 67 13.70 9.43 14.06
CA GLU A 67 15.06 8.94 14.17
C GLU A 67 15.20 7.59 13.47
N MET A 68 16.24 7.42 12.68
CA MET A 68 16.47 6.23 11.85
C MET A 68 16.45 4.92 12.64
N GLN A 69 16.95 4.94 13.88
CA GLN A 69 16.95 3.78 14.77
C GLN A 69 15.53 3.33 15.16
N PHE A 70 14.62 4.27 15.40
CA PHE A 70 13.23 3.96 15.72
C PHE A 70 12.47 3.53 14.48
N TYR A 71 12.77 4.14 13.34
CA TYR A 71 12.17 3.76 12.07
C TYR A 71 12.57 2.34 11.66
N GLU A 72 13.84 1.94 11.86
CA GLU A 72 14.26 0.55 11.64
C GLU A 72 13.50 -0.42 12.53
N ALA A 73 13.33 -0.09 13.81
CA ALA A 73 12.57 -0.93 14.75
C ALA A 73 11.10 -1.09 14.30
N TRP A 74 10.47 -0.01 13.86
CA TRP A 74 9.11 -0.01 13.31
C TRP A 74 9.02 -0.86 12.03
N VAL A 75 9.95 -0.67 11.08
CA VAL A 75 10.03 -1.48 9.84
C VAL A 75 10.20 -2.95 10.18
N ARG A 76 11.07 -3.29 11.13
CA ARG A 76 11.33 -4.66 11.54
C ARG A 76 10.12 -5.33 12.18
N GLU A 77 9.35 -4.60 12.99
CA GLU A 77 8.11 -5.09 13.57
C GLU A 77 7.11 -5.46 12.45
N HIS A 78 6.88 -4.55 11.51
CA HIS A 78 5.98 -4.76 10.39
C HIS A 78 6.44 -5.91 9.49
N LEU A 79 7.73 -5.93 9.10
CA LEU A 79 8.29 -7.02 8.30
C LEU A 79 8.21 -8.38 9.01
N GLY A 80 8.33 -8.40 10.34
CA GLY A 80 8.13 -9.61 11.14
C GLY A 80 6.70 -10.14 11.05
N ALA A 81 5.72 -9.25 11.19
CA ALA A 81 4.30 -9.59 11.02
C ALA A 81 3.98 -10.03 9.58
N TRP A 82 4.52 -9.35 8.58
CA TRP A 82 4.35 -9.71 7.18
C TRP A 82 4.95 -11.07 6.81
N LYS A 83 6.16 -11.35 7.31
CA LYS A 83 6.83 -12.65 7.15
C LYS A 83 5.95 -13.81 7.63
N ARG A 84 5.21 -13.63 8.74
CA ARG A 84 4.32 -14.66 9.29
C ARG A 84 3.17 -15.01 8.34
N VAL A 85 2.56 -14.00 7.72
CA VAL A 85 1.36 -14.19 6.89
C VAL A 85 1.66 -14.46 5.43
N LEU A 86 2.86 -14.12 4.95
CA LEU A 86 3.28 -14.39 3.58
C LEU A 86 3.58 -15.86 3.36
N LYS A 87 3.12 -16.39 2.23
CA LYS A 87 3.53 -17.70 1.74
C LYS A 87 5.04 -17.75 1.50
N PRO A 88 5.67 -18.92 1.59
CA PRO A 88 7.10 -19.07 1.24
C PRO A 88 7.44 -18.62 -0.19
N THR A 89 6.47 -18.63 -1.09
CA THR A 89 6.58 -18.22 -2.50
C THR A 89 6.20 -16.75 -2.74
N GLY A 90 5.80 -16.04 -1.68
CA GLY A 90 5.33 -14.66 -1.75
C GLY A 90 6.45 -13.62 -1.83
N ALA A 91 6.07 -12.36 -1.89
CA ALA A 91 7.00 -11.23 -1.85
C ALA A 91 6.35 -9.98 -1.27
N VAL A 92 7.18 -9.05 -0.81
CA VAL A 92 6.79 -7.67 -0.47
C VAL A 92 7.26 -6.76 -1.60
N TRP A 93 6.42 -5.82 -2.01
CA TRP A 93 6.79 -4.64 -2.77
C TRP A 93 6.31 -3.40 -2.00
N MET A 94 7.17 -2.42 -1.79
CA MET A 94 6.77 -1.17 -1.15
C MET A 94 7.51 0.02 -1.74
N THR A 95 6.82 1.16 -1.84
CA THR A 95 7.48 2.46 -2.03
C THR A 95 8.15 2.90 -0.75
N ILE A 96 9.26 3.59 -0.86
CA ILE A 96 10.00 4.08 0.29
C ILE A 96 10.98 5.19 -0.14
N ASP A 97 11.44 6.01 0.80
CA ASP A 97 12.56 6.89 0.51
C ASP A 97 13.91 6.15 0.68
N TRP A 98 14.99 6.77 0.22
CA TRP A 98 16.32 6.15 0.28
C TRP A 98 16.79 5.84 1.72
N ARG A 99 16.37 6.64 2.71
CA ARG A 99 16.70 6.39 4.14
C ARG A 99 15.94 5.19 4.66
N GLY A 100 14.66 5.11 4.33
CA GLY A 100 13.84 3.97 4.68
C GLY A 100 14.34 2.68 4.02
N ALA A 101 14.84 2.74 2.77
CA ALA A 101 15.43 1.57 2.11
C ALA A 101 16.63 1.00 2.89
N MET A 102 17.47 1.87 3.50
CA MET A 102 18.57 1.43 4.38
C MET A 102 18.04 0.72 5.64
N CYS A 103 16.94 1.22 6.23
CA CYS A 103 16.31 0.56 7.37
C CYS A 103 15.70 -0.79 6.99
N VAL A 104 15.10 -0.89 5.81
CA VAL A 104 14.57 -2.16 5.29
C VAL A 104 15.68 -3.19 5.12
N ASP A 105 16.84 -2.82 4.58
CA ASP A 105 17.98 -3.73 4.42
C ASP A 105 18.47 -4.27 5.78
N GLN A 106 18.61 -3.40 6.78
CA GLN A 106 18.98 -3.80 8.13
C GLN A 106 17.94 -4.72 8.77
N ALA A 107 16.65 -4.37 8.64
CA ALA A 107 15.57 -5.14 9.22
C ALA A 107 15.43 -6.52 8.57
N THR A 108 15.56 -6.62 7.24
CA THR A 108 15.54 -7.92 6.53
C THR A 108 16.69 -8.82 6.96
N SER A 109 17.90 -8.27 7.10
CA SER A 109 19.06 -9.00 7.60
C SER A 109 18.81 -9.59 9.01
N ARG A 110 18.29 -8.78 9.93
CA ARG A 110 17.98 -9.20 11.32
C ARG A 110 16.86 -10.25 11.39
N LEU A 111 15.93 -10.23 10.43
CA LEU A 111 14.83 -11.20 10.36
C LEU A 111 15.19 -12.47 9.59
N GLY A 112 16.41 -12.57 9.05
CA GLY A 112 16.83 -13.69 8.19
C GLY A 112 15.99 -13.77 6.91
N LEU A 113 15.57 -12.63 6.37
CA LEU A 113 14.94 -12.51 5.07
C LEU A 113 16.00 -12.37 3.98
N ARG A 114 15.60 -12.54 2.72
CA ARG A 114 16.51 -12.30 1.59
C ARG A 114 16.80 -10.80 1.47
N THR A 115 17.98 -10.47 0.98
CA THR A 115 18.37 -9.09 0.67
C THR A 115 17.34 -8.45 -0.24
N PRO A 116 16.85 -7.25 0.10
CA PRO A 116 15.89 -6.53 -0.73
C PRO A 116 16.53 -6.09 -2.05
N VAL A 117 15.72 -6.05 -3.10
CA VAL A 117 16.10 -5.42 -4.37
C VAL A 117 15.53 -4.01 -4.38
N VAL A 118 16.37 -3.02 -4.59
CA VAL A 118 15.96 -1.61 -4.66
C VAL A 118 15.79 -1.19 -6.11
N GLY A 119 14.66 -0.59 -6.41
CA GLY A 119 14.41 0.07 -7.67
C GLY A 119 14.06 1.55 -7.48
N VAL A 120 13.98 2.27 -8.58
CA VAL A 120 13.70 3.70 -8.61
C VAL A 120 12.43 3.97 -9.43
N TRP A 121 11.49 4.66 -8.84
CA TRP A 121 10.36 5.23 -9.55
C TRP A 121 10.66 6.69 -9.91
N ASN A 122 10.94 6.94 -11.19
CA ASN A 122 11.06 8.28 -11.77
C ASN A 122 9.65 8.86 -12.01
N ARG A 123 9.33 9.94 -11.30
CA ARG A 123 8.01 10.58 -11.32
C ARG A 123 7.82 11.55 -12.49
N GLY A 124 8.87 11.84 -13.24
CA GLY A 124 8.83 12.73 -14.42
C GLY A 124 8.74 14.23 -14.13
N GLY A 125 8.73 14.64 -12.87
CA GLY A 125 8.61 16.06 -12.48
C GLY A 125 9.54 16.43 -11.34
N LEU A 126 9.78 17.74 -11.15
CA LEU A 126 10.55 18.26 -10.03
C LEU A 126 9.69 18.33 -8.77
N GLY A 127 10.00 17.52 -7.79
CA GLY A 127 9.42 17.60 -6.44
C GLY A 127 10.02 18.71 -5.59
N MET A 128 9.71 18.73 -4.30
CA MET A 128 10.29 19.65 -3.33
C MET A 128 11.72 19.23 -2.95
N GLY A 129 12.54 20.19 -2.53
CA GLY A 129 13.90 19.95 -2.05
C GLY A 129 14.64 21.26 -1.91
N HIS A 130 15.58 21.32 -0.95
CA HIS A 130 16.35 22.56 -0.67
C HIS A 130 17.57 22.70 -1.59
N LEU A 131 18.46 21.71 -1.60
CA LEU A 131 19.68 21.72 -2.42
C LEU A 131 19.45 21.05 -3.79
N LEU A 132 18.78 19.89 -3.77
CA LEU A 132 18.37 19.16 -4.96
C LEU A 132 16.87 18.91 -4.89
N ARG A 133 16.18 19.08 -6.03
CA ARG A 133 14.75 18.78 -6.12
C ARG A 133 14.57 17.30 -6.48
N LYS A 134 13.75 16.61 -5.67
CA LYS A 134 13.49 15.18 -5.85
C LYS A 134 12.71 14.93 -7.14
N THR A 135 13.19 14.02 -7.97
CA THR A 135 12.51 13.57 -9.19
C THR A 135 12.08 12.11 -9.11
N TYR A 136 12.49 11.41 -8.07
CA TYR A 136 12.23 9.99 -7.89
C TYR A 136 11.84 9.64 -6.45
N GLU A 137 11.27 8.46 -6.31
CA GLU A 137 11.14 7.71 -5.07
C GLU A 137 11.77 6.33 -5.26
N CYS A 138 12.19 5.68 -4.18
CA CYS A 138 12.61 4.30 -4.24
C CYS A 138 11.40 3.37 -4.11
N PHE A 139 11.55 2.17 -4.60
CA PHE A 139 10.75 1.03 -4.15
C PHE A 139 11.67 -0.13 -3.81
N VAL A 140 11.21 -1.01 -2.95
CA VAL A 140 11.95 -2.21 -2.59
C VAL A 140 11.10 -3.44 -2.83
N VAL A 141 11.76 -4.52 -3.26
CA VAL A 141 11.16 -5.86 -3.41
C VAL A 141 11.89 -6.80 -2.47
N ILE A 142 11.15 -7.46 -1.57
CA ILE A 142 11.68 -8.45 -0.63
C ILE A 142 11.09 -9.81 -1.00
N PRO A 143 11.80 -10.67 -1.74
CA PRO A 143 11.30 -11.98 -2.08
C PRO A 143 11.43 -12.95 -0.90
N MET A 144 10.39 -13.75 -0.63
CA MET A 144 10.49 -14.88 0.29
C MET A 144 11.37 -15.99 -0.30
N ALA A 145 11.77 -16.95 0.52
CA ALA A 145 12.79 -17.95 0.14
C ALA A 145 12.43 -18.75 -1.14
N GLY A 146 11.16 -19.08 -1.33
CA GLY A 146 10.65 -19.83 -2.48
C GLY A 146 10.11 -18.98 -3.61
N PHE A 147 10.25 -17.65 -3.54
CA PHE A 147 9.75 -16.74 -4.58
C PHE A 147 10.40 -17.02 -5.93
N LYS A 148 9.57 -17.08 -6.97
CA LYS A 148 10.01 -17.18 -8.37
C LYS A 148 9.59 -15.95 -9.13
N ARG A 149 10.53 -15.35 -9.87
CA ARG A 149 10.23 -14.19 -10.72
C ARG A 149 9.13 -14.50 -11.72
N ARG A 150 8.20 -13.56 -11.88
CA ARG A 150 7.11 -13.64 -12.87
C ARG A 150 7.52 -13.06 -14.22
N ARG A 151 8.42 -12.05 -14.19
CA ARG A 151 8.95 -11.36 -15.37
C ARG A 151 10.47 -11.34 -15.33
N MET A 152 11.09 -11.39 -16.50
CA MET A 152 12.55 -11.47 -16.64
C MET A 152 13.16 -10.18 -17.19
N ASP A 153 12.33 -9.29 -17.70
CA ASP A 153 12.67 -8.10 -18.49
C ASP A 153 12.35 -6.78 -17.78
N GLU A 154 12.09 -6.82 -16.46
CA GLU A 154 11.79 -5.60 -15.71
C GLU A 154 13.07 -4.85 -15.32
N PRO A 155 13.22 -3.59 -15.75
CA PRO A 155 14.33 -2.74 -15.31
C PRO A 155 14.14 -2.29 -13.85
N ASP A 156 15.21 -1.84 -13.23
CA ASP A 156 15.21 -1.29 -11.87
C ASP A 156 14.80 0.19 -11.81
N VAL A 157 14.68 0.86 -12.96
CA VAL A 157 14.17 2.24 -13.07
C VAL A 157 12.83 2.23 -13.80
N TRP A 158 11.79 2.67 -13.11
CA TRP A 158 10.43 2.77 -13.64
C TRP A 158 10.04 4.22 -13.89
N SER A 159 9.74 4.56 -15.13
CA SER A 159 9.24 5.89 -15.48
C SER A 159 7.72 5.84 -15.57
N VAL A 160 7.06 6.30 -14.52
CA VAL A 160 5.60 6.43 -14.45
C VAL A 160 5.31 7.87 -14.02
N PRO A 161 4.79 8.72 -14.92
CA PRO A 161 4.54 10.12 -14.59
C PRO A 161 3.54 10.25 -13.43
N TRP A 162 3.90 11.08 -12.46
CA TRP A 162 2.97 11.51 -11.43
C TRP A 162 2.26 12.79 -11.89
N THR A 163 1.00 12.67 -12.27
CA THR A 163 0.23 13.79 -12.81
C THR A 163 -0.95 14.13 -11.87
N PRO A 164 -1.39 15.40 -11.85
CA PRO A 164 -2.59 15.80 -11.11
C PRO A 164 -3.86 15.00 -11.51
N ALA A 165 -3.93 14.55 -12.77
CA ALA A 165 -5.05 13.73 -13.26
C ALA A 165 -5.11 12.32 -12.61
N ASN A 166 -4.02 11.89 -11.98
CA ASN A 166 -3.94 10.62 -11.26
C ASN A 166 -4.20 10.80 -9.76
N ARG A 167 -4.60 11.99 -9.33
CA ARG A 167 -4.93 12.32 -7.95
C ARG A 167 -6.44 12.32 -7.73
N ASP A 168 -6.90 11.68 -6.68
CA ASP A 168 -8.07 12.17 -5.96
C ASP A 168 -7.72 13.49 -5.28
N SER A 169 -8.58 14.48 -5.37
CA SER A 169 -8.34 15.82 -4.85
C SER A 169 -8.08 15.87 -3.34
N GLU A 170 -8.43 14.82 -2.61
CA GLU A 170 -8.34 14.75 -1.15
C GLU A 170 -7.08 14.06 -0.62
N HIS A 171 -6.39 13.23 -1.41
CA HIS A 171 -5.19 12.52 -0.96
C HIS A 171 -3.93 13.04 -1.68
N ALA A 172 -3.22 13.97 -1.03
CA ALA A 172 -2.04 14.64 -1.62
C ALA A 172 -0.88 13.70 -1.99
N ALA A 173 -0.82 12.50 -1.42
CA ALA A 173 0.27 11.52 -1.57
C ALA A 173 -0.11 10.28 -2.40
N GLN A 174 -1.28 10.29 -3.07
CA GLN A 174 -1.75 9.12 -3.82
C GLN A 174 -0.75 8.71 -4.92
N LYS A 175 -0.41 7.43 -4.94
CA LYS A 175 0.44 6.85 -5.99
C LYS A 175 -0.36 6.59 -7.27
N PRO A 176 0.28 6.68 -8.46
CA PRO A 176 -0.38 6.31 -9.71
C PRO A 176 -0.79 4.84 -9.72
N VAL A 177 -2.00 4.54 -10.18
CA VAL A 177 -2.48 3.15 -10.32
C VAL A 177 -1.58 2.34 -11.25
N ASP A 178 -1.05 2.94 -12.31
CA ASP A 178 -0.16 2.26 -13.26
C ASP A 178 1.16 1.81 -12.60
N LEU A 179 1.66 2.56 -11.61
CA LEU A 179 2.81 2.13 -10.79
C LEU A 179 2.47 0.86 -10.01
N LEU A 180 1.31 0.85 -9.36
CA LEU A 180 0.87 -0.29 -8.54
C LEU A 180 0.51 -1.50 -9.40
N ARG A 181 -0.10 -1.30 -10.59
CA ARG A 181 -0.35 -2.38 -11.54
C ARG A 181 0.94 -3.05 -12.01
N ARG A 182 1.99 -2.26 -12.24
CA ARG A 182 3.31 -2.79 -12.57
C ARG A 182 3.90 -3.61 -11.42
N ALA A 183 3.75 -3.14 -10.17
CA ALA A 183 4.14 -3.88 -8.97
C ALA A 183 3.34 -5.20 -8.83
N VAL A 184 2.03 -5.15 -9.02
CA VAL A 184 1.13 -6.32 -9.03
C VAL A 184 1.61 -7.35 -10.06
N ALA A 185 1.85 -6.93 -11.29
CA ALA A 185 2.29 -7.83 -12.37
C ALA A 185 3.69 -8.43 -12.12
N LEU A 186 4.57 -7.70 -11.41
CA LEU A 186 5.93 -8.15 -11.11
C LEU A 186 5.97 -9.31 -10.12
N ILE A 187 5.16 -9.24 -9.06
CA ILE A 187 5.31 -10.17 -7.93
C ILE A 187 4.12 -11.12 -7.72
N THR A 188 3.04 -10.96 -8.49
CA THR A 188 1.83 -11.80 -8.35
C THR A 188 1.35 -12.39 -9.67
N SER A 189 0.56 -13.47 -9.57
CA SER A 189 -0.22 -14.10 -10.66
C SER A 189 -1.71 -13.77 -10.51
N PRO A 190 -2.54 -13.98 -11.54
CA PRO A 190 -4.00 -13.90 -11.40
C PRO A 190 -4.50 -14.73 -10.21
N ASP A 191 -5.54 -14.24 -9.52
CA ASP A 191 -6.15 -14.80 -8.32
C ASP A 191 -5.27 -14.84 -7.07
N ASP A 192 -4.00 -14.41 -7.14
CA ASP A 192 -3.18 -14.23 -5.93
C ASP A 192 -3.81 -13.21 -4.97
N LEU A 193 -3.62 -13.41 -3.67
CA LEU A 193 -4.13 -12.54 -2.62
C LEU A 193 -3.08 -11.53 -2.18
N ILE A 194 -3.42 -10.26 -2.40
CA ILE A 194 -2.59 -9.10 -2.04
C ILE A 194 -3.14 -8.47 -0.75
N PHE A 195 -2.24 -8.09 0.15
CA PHE A 195 -2.55 -7.27 1.32
C PHE A 195 -1.84 -5.92 1.25
N ASP A 196 -2.57 -4.85 1.55
CA ASP A 196 -2.00 -3.52 1.77
C ASP A 196 -2.30 -3.05 3.19
N PRO A 197 -1.27 -3.01 4.07
CA PRO A 197 -1.43 -2.55 5.46
C PRO A 197 -1.67 -1.03 5.59
N PHE A 198 -1.44 -0.25 4.54
CA PHE A 198 -1.59 1.21 4.52
C PHE A 198 -2.39 1.62 3.28
N ALA A 199 -3.63 1.11 3.17
CA ALA A 199 -4.42 1.17 1.95
C ALA A 199 -4.75 2.60 1.47
N GLY A 200 -4.77 3.58 2.39
CA GLY A 200 -5.08 4.96 2.07
C GLY A 200 -6.40 5.07 1.29
N SER A 201 -6.35 5.76 0.15
CA SER A 201 -7.48 5.86 -0.77
C SER A 201 -7.72 4.63 -1.66
N GLY A 202 -7.04 3.49 -1.43
CA GLY A 202 -7.31 2.21 -2.09
C GLY A 202 -6.65 2.03 -3.46
N THR A 203 -5.57 2.73 -3.76
CA THR A 203 -4.92 2.63 -5.07
C THR A 203 -4.39 1.22 -5.36
N THR A 204 -3.79 0.57 -4.36
CA THR A 204 -3.36 -0.84 -4.46
C THR A 204 -4.53 -1.77 -4.71
N GLY A 205 -5.66 -1.54 -4.04
CA GLY A 205 -6.89 -2.32 -4.23
C GLY A 205 -7.42 -2.20 -5.65
N CYS A 206 -7.50 -0.97 -6.19
CA CYS A 206 -7.88 -0.76 -7.59
C CYS A 206 -6.93 -1.51 -8.54
N ALA A 207 -5.62 -1.39 -8.36
CA ALA A 207 -4.65 -2.07 -9.20
C ALA A 207 -4.80 -3.60 -9.14
N ALA A 208 -4.98 -4.16 -7.94
CA ALA A 208 -5.18 -5.58 -7.73
C ALA A 208 -6.44 -6.10 -8.44
N ILE A 209 -7.58 -5.41 -8.26
CA ILE A 209 -8.87 -5.80 -8.81
C ILE A 209 -8.85 -5.71 -10.35
N LEU A 210 -8.34 -4.60 -10.90
CA LEU A 210 -8.24 -4.39 -12.35
C LEU A 210 -7.38 -5.46 -13.03
N ASP A 211 -6.38 -5.99 -12.34
CA ASP A 211 -5.50 -7.03 -12.86
C ASP A 211 -5.92 -8.45 -12.45
N GLY A 212 -7.12 -8.64 -11.91
CA GLY A 212 -7.68 -9.94 -11.60
C GLY A 212 -7.12 -10.61 -10.34
N ARG A 213 -6.60 -9.83 -9.37
CA ARG A 213 -6.13 -10.33 -8.07
C ARG A 213 -7.21 -10.19 -7.01
N ARG A 214 -7.03 -10.87 -5.88
CA ARG A 214 -7.82 -10.66 -4.67
C ARG A 214 -7.10 -9.66 -3.77
N PHE A 215 -7.87 -8.94 -2.95
CA PHE A 215 -7.30 -7.83 -2.18
C PHE A 215 -7.88 -7.74 -0.77
N ILE A 216 -7.02 -7.53 0.21
CA ILE A 216 -7.38 -7.09 1.55
C ILE A 216 -6.61 -5.80 1.82
N GLY A 217 -7.28 -4.72 2.19
CA GLY A 217 -6.67 -3.48 2.64
C GLY A 217 -6.94 -3.23 4.13
N ALA A 218 -5.98 -2.63 4.84
CA ALA A 218 -6.21 -2.06 6.15
C ALA A 218 -5.95 -0.54 6.08
N GLU A 219 -6.89 0.24 6.59
CA GLU A 219 -6.78 1.70 6.64
C GLU A 219 -7.31 2.19 7.98
N ARG A 220 -6.52 3.00 8.66
CA ARG A 220 -6.81 3.45 10.00
C ARG A 220 -7.85 4.56 10.05
N GLU A 221 -7.79 5.47 9.06
CA GLU A 221 -8.69 6.60 8.98
C GLU A 221 -9.98 6.20 8.25
N GLY A 222 -11.12 6.27 8.95
CA GLY A 222 -12.43 5.85 8.42
C GLY A 222 -12.81 6.56 7.12
N HIS A 223 -12.44 7.84 6.98
CA HIS A 223 -12.67 8.62 5.77
C HIS A 223 -11.94 7.99 4.56
N PHE A 224 -10.65 7.69 4.68
CA PHE A 224 -9.89 7.06 3.60
C PHE A 224 -10.34 5.61 3.35
N ALA A 225 -10.68 4.86 4.40
CA ALA A 225 -11.25 3.53 4.25
C ALA A 225 -12.56 3.54 3.45
N ALA A 226 -13.43 4.55 3.63
CA ALA A 226 -14.64 4.72 2.86
C ALA A 226 -14.34 5.02 1.38
N ILE A 227 -13.39 5.91 1.10
CA ILE A 227 -12.92 6.21 -0.26
C ILE A 227 -12.35 4.95 -0.92
N ALA A 228 -11.51 4.20 -0.22
CA ALA A 228 -10.92 2.96 -0.72
C ALA A 228 -11.99 1.93 -1.10
N ARG A 229 -13.01 1.74 -0.25
CA ARG A 229 -14.13 0.84 -0.54
C ARG A 229 -14.89 1.27 -1.79
N ALA A 230 -15.22 2.56 -1.93
CA ALA A 230 -15.93 3.08 -3.10
C ALA A 230 -15.12 2.88 -4.39
N ARG A 231 -13.82 3.14 -4.37
CA ARG A 231 -12.94 2.97 -5.52
C ARG A 231 -12.73 1.49 -5.89
N CYS A 232 -12.56 0.61 -4.91
CA CYS A 232 -12.49 -0.83 -5.16
C CYS A 232 -13.79 -1.36 -5.78
N ALA A 233 -14.96 -0.93 -5.29
CA ALA A 233 -16.25 -1.31 -5.87
C ALA A 233 -16.41 -0.80 -7.31
N ALA A 234 -15.99 0.42 -7.60
CA ALA A 234 -15.98 0.96 -8.96
C ALA A 234 -15.03 0.17 -9.88
N ALA A 235 -13.83 -0.17 -9.42
CA ALA A 235 -12.88 -0.98 -10.17
C ALA A 235 -13.43 -2.39 -10.48
N GLU A 236 -14.15 -3.00 -9.54
CA GLU A 236 -14.76 -4.32 -9.71
C GLU A 236 -15.90 -4.33 -10.75
N THR A 237 -16.71 -3.27 -10.77
CA THR A 237 -17.84 -3.15 -11.71
C THR A 237 -17.46 -2.55 -13.05
N GLY A 238 -16.21 -2.12 -13.25
CA GLY A 238 -15.75 -1.42 -14.45
C GLY A 238 -16.23 0.03 -14.54
N ALA A 239 -16.74 0.60 -13.44
CA ALA A 239 -17.08 2.01 -13.35
C ALA A 239 -15.82 2.89 -13.21
N ASP A 240 -15.98 4.20 -13.34
CA ASP A 240 -14.85 5.13 -13.19
C ASP A 240 -14.38 5.21 -11.73
N TRP A 241 -13.40 4.41 -11.38
CA TRP A 241 -12.76 4.38 -10.07
C TRP A 241 -11.88 5.62 -9.78
N ARG A 242 -11.66 6.49 -10.79
CA ARG A 242 -10.94 7.76 -10.64
C ARG A 242 -11.87 8.89 -10.18
N ALA A 243 -13.16 8.73 -10.37
CA ALA A 243 -14.12 9.71 -9.91
C ALA A 243 -14.07 9.82 -8.37
N PRO A 244 -14.07 11.04 -7.79
CA PRO A 244 -14.20 11.19 -6.36
C PRO A 244 -15.53 10.54 -5.93
N ALA A 245 -15.50 9.76 -4.84
CA ALA A 245 -16.72 9.24 -4.25
C ALA A 245 -17.63 10.45 -3.97
N SER A 246 -18.81 10.48 -4.59
CA SER A 246 -19.78 11.53 -4.34
C SER A 246 -20.09 11.54 -2.84
N GLN A 247 -19.65 12.58 -2.13
CA GLN A 247 -20.04 12.76 -0.73
C GLN A 247 -21.57 12.78 -0.67
N PRO A 248 -22.20 12.02 0.24
CA PRO A 248 -23.57 12.27 0.56
C PRO A 248 -23.64 13.73 1.02
N SER A 249 -24.40 14.55 0.32
CA SER A 249 -24.57 15.97 0.63
C SER A 249 -24.97 16.12 2.11
N LEU A 250 -24.07 16.66 2.93
CA LEU A 250 -24.35 17.04 4.33
C LEU A 250 -25.42 18.13 4.43
N PHE A 251 -25.92 18.66 3.30
CA PHE A 251 -26.93 19.70 3.21
C PHE A 251 -28.33 19.17 2.87
N ALA A 252 -28.55 17.85 2.80
CA ALA A 252 -29.91 17.32 2.54
C ALA A 252 -30.82 17.24 3.79
N ALA A 253 -30.40 17.76 4.93
CA ALA A 253 -31.16 17.68 6.20
C ALA A 253 -31.43 19.03 6.84
N VAL A 254 -31.55 20.12 6.06
CA VAL A 254 -32.11 21.39 6.58
C VAL A 254 -33.12 21.89 5.57
N GLY A 255 -34.36 21.43 5.69
CA GLY A 255 -35.46 21.89 4.85
C GLY A 255 -36.76 21.11 5.04
N SER A 256 -37.41 21.27 6.18
CA SER A 256 -38.87 21.30 6.34
C SER A 256 -39.24 21.61 7.78
#